data_dce7935aa87e025cf4b8fdd85827d05c
#
_entry.id   dce7935aa87e025cf4b8fdd85827d05c
#
_cell.length_a   1.000
_cell.length_b   1.000
_cell.length_c   1.000
_cell.angle_alpha   90.00
_cell.angle_beta   90.00
_cell.angle_gamma   90.00
#
_symmetry.space_group_name_H-M   'P 1'
#
loop_
_entity.id
_entity.type
_entity.pdbx_description
1 polymer ?
#
loop_
_entity_poly.entity_id
_entity_poly.type
_entity_poly.pdbx_seq_one_letter_code
_entity_poly.pdbx_strand_id
1 'polypeptide(L)' 'MIISDLNFQKNIIDKLRLNNITSIEKLWEMSRKDLKSIGFTYEEINLIAIKLQLNGLDLNKRVNSK' A
#
# COMPACT_ATOMS: atom_id res chain seq x y z
N MET A 1 -10.11 -7.44 -1.48
CA MET A 1 -10.13 -6.57 -0.30
C MET A 1 -9.87 -5.13 -0.75
N ILE A 2 -10.67 -4.19 -0.26
CA ILE A 2 -10.49 -2.80 -0.64
C ILE A 2 -9.58 -2.07 0.34
N ILE A 3 -8.94 -1.02 -0.18
CA ILE A 3 -7.98 -0.22 0.60
C ILE A 3 -8.61 0.30 1.89
N SER A 4 -9.86 0.76 1.82
CA SER A 4 -10.51 1.36 3.00
C SER A 4 -10.69 0.37 4.14
N ASP A 5 -10.64 -0.92 3.88
CA ASP A 5 -10.78 -1.93 4.93
C ASP A 5 -9.60 -1.94 5.90
N LEU A 6 -8.48 -1.35 5.53
CA LEU A 6 -7.29 -1.32 6.38
C LEU A 6 -7.21 -0.10 7.27
N ASN A 7 -8.20 0.79 7.24
CA ASN A 7 -8.24 1.97 8.11
C ASN A 7 -7.01 2.87 7.95
N PHE A 8 -6.57 3.07 6.73
CA PHE A 8 -5.50 4.04 6.48
C PHE A 8 -5.99 5.45 6.75
N GLN A 9 -5.06 6.34 7.07
CA GLN A 9 -5.37 7.75 7.19
C GLN A 9 -5.86 8.30 5.86
N LYS A 10 -6.67 9.35 5.94
CA LYS A 10 -7.29 9.90 4.74
C LYS A 10 -6.25 10.36 3.72
N ASN A 11 -5.18 11.00 4.18
CA ASN A 11 -4.15 11.48 3.26
C ASN A 11 -3.49 10.33 2.49
N ILE A 12 -3.33 9.18 3.13
CA ILE A 12 -2.77 8.01 2.46
C ILE A 12 -3.76 7.47 1.44
N ILE A 13 -5.02 7.37 1.83
CA ILE A 13 -6.07 6.88 0.94
C ILE A 13 -6.18 7.78 -0.28
N ASP A 14 -6.16 9.09 -0.09
CA ASP A 14 -6.27 10.04 -1.20
C ASP A 14 -5.11 9.86 -2.18
N LYS A 15 -3.89 9.70 -1.68
CA LYS A 15 -2.74 9.49 -2.56
C LYS A 15 -2.84 8.18 -3.33
N LEU A 16 -3.32 7.14 -2.68
CA LEU A 16 -3.50 5.85 -3.35
C LEU A 16 -4.52 5.97 -4.46
N ARG A 17 -5.63 6.66 -4.21
CA ARG A 17 -6.67 6.83 -5.22
C ARG A 17 -6.17 7.65 -6.39
N LEU A 18 -5.39 8.69 -6.13
CA LEU A 18 -4.83 9.52 -7.19
C LEU A 18 -3.91 8.73 -8.12
N ASN A 19 -3.36 7.65 -7.61
CA ASN A 19 -2.48 6.80 -8.39
C ASN A 19 -3.16 5.50 -8.82
N ASN A 20 -4.49 5.47 -8.76
CA ASN A 20 -5.30 4.32 -9.20
C ASN A 20 -5.02 3.05 -8.41
N ILE A 21 -4.57 3.20 -7.17
CA ILE A 21 -4.36 2.06 -6.29
C ILE A 21 -5.58 1.94 -5.40
N THR A 22 -6.54 1.14 -5.83
CA THR A 22 -7.83 1.05 -5.14
C THR A 22 -8.06 -0.32 -4.50
N SER A 23 -7.12 -1.24 -4.65
CA SER A 23 -7.25 -2.56 -4.04
C SER A 23 -5.98 -2.90 -3.28
N ILE A 24 -6.13 -3.77 -2.29
CA ILE A 24 -5.01 -4.23 -1.49
C ILE A 24 -4.02 -5.01 -2.36
N GLU A 25 -4.54 -5.78 -3.30
CA GLU A 25 -3.69 -6.57 -4.19
C GLU A 25 -2.74 -5.69 -4.97
N LYS A 26 -3.22 -4.56 -5.47
CA LYS A 26 -2.36 -3.64 -6.19
C LYS A 26 -1.32 -3.01 -5.27
N LEU A 27 -1.72 -2.70 -4.05
CA LEU A 27 -0.83 -2.05 -3.10
C LEU A 27 0.31 -2.97 -2.69
N TRP A 28 0.02 -4.19 -2.36
CA TRP A 28 1.06 -5.07 -1.85
C TRP A 28 2.06 -5.51 -2.93
N GLU A 29 1.70 -5.37 -4.20
CA GLU A 29 2.63 -5.66 -5.28
C GLU A 29 3.69 -4.57 -5.44
N MET A 30 3.47 -3.41 -4.84
CA MET A 30 4.39 -2.29 -4.96
C MET A 30 5.51 -2.41 -3.93
N SER A 31 6.71 -2.05 -4.34
CA SER A 31 7.84 -1.98 -3.41
C SER A 31 7.84 -0.63 -2.70
N ARG A 32 8.67 -0.52 -1.65
CA ARG A 32 8.84 0.77 -0.97
C ARG A 32 9.35 1.82 -1.94
N LYS A 33 10.22 1.42 -2.85
CA LYS A 33 10.76 2.34 -3.85
C LYS A 33 9.67 2.86 -4.76
N ASP A 34 8.74 1.98 -5.17
CA ASP A 34 7.62 2.39 -6.00
C ASP A 34 6.74 3.40 -5.28
N LEU A 35 6.43 3.15 -4.02
CA LEU A 35 5.61 4.07 -3.24
C LEU A 35 6.30 5.42 -3.07
N LYS A 36 7.61 5.40 -2.87
CA LYS A 36 8.36 6.64 -2.75
C LYS A 36 8.28 7.46 -4.03
N SER A 37 8.36 6.81 -5.17
CA SER A 37 8.38 7.50 -6.45
C SER A 37 7.04 8.14 -6.80
N ILE A 38 5.93 7.64 -6.24
CA ILE A 38 4.62 8.23 -6.51
C ILE A 38 4.23 9.28 -5.46
N GLY A 39 5.12 9.59 -4.51
CA GLY A 39 4.90 10.73 -3.63
C GLY A 39 4.70 10.43 -2.17
N PHE A 40 4.87 9.19 -1.73
CA PHE A 40 4.76 8.87 -0.31
C PHE A 40 6.05 9.17 0.42
N THR A 41 5.94 9.63 1.67
CA THR A 41 7.10 9.80 2.54
C THR A 41 7.46 8.46 3.17
N TYR A 42 8.66 8.40 3.76
CA TYR A 42 9.07 7.19 4.45
C TYR A 42 8.13 6.83 5.59
N GLU A 43 7.63 7.84 6.31
CA GLU A 43 6.69 7.59 7.39
C GLU A 43 5.40 6.95 6.86
N GLU A 44 4.91 7.49 5.75
CA GLU A 44 3.69 6.96 5.15
C GLU A 44 3.90 5.53 4.66
N ILE A 45 5.06 5.28 4.05
CA ILE A 45 5.38 3.93 3.58
C ILE A 45 5.45 2.94 4.75
N ASN A 46 6.05 3.36 5.86
CA ASN A 46 6.10 2.52 7.05
C ASN A 46 4.72 2.22 7.59
N LEU A 47 3.83 3.21 7.62
CA LEU A 47 2.46 3.01 8.08
C LEU A 47 1.74 2.00 7.17
N ILE A 48 1.94 2.12 5.87
CA ILE A 48 1.34 1.19 4.92
C ILE A 48 1.85 -0.23 5.19
N ALA A 49 3.17 -0.37 5.35
CA ALA A 49 3.76 -1.68 5.58
C ALA A 49 3.23 -2.30 6.88
N ILE A 50 3.14 -1.51 7.93
CA ILE A 50 2.65 -2.00 9.22
C ILE A 50 1.20 -2.47 9.10
N LYS A 51 0.37 -1.70 8.42
CA LYS A 51 -1.03 -2.08 8.23
C LYS A 51 -1.15 -3.38 7.45
N LEU A 52 -0.34 -3.53 6.42
CA LEU A 52 -0.35 -4.76 5.65
C LEU A 52 0.09 -5.94 6.50
N GLN A 53 1.15 -5.77 7.28
CA GLN A 53 1.66 -6.84 8.14
C GLN A 53 0.64 -7.28 9.18
N LEU A 54 -0.09 -6.32 9.74
CA LEU A 54 -1.14 -6.64 10.71
C LEU A 54 -2.25 -7.50 10.11
N ASN A 55 -2.38 -7.47 8.80
CA ASN A 55 -3.37 -8.27 8.09
C ASN A 55 -2.74 -9.46 7.37
N GLY A 56 -1.52 -9.83 7.76
CA GLY A 56 -0.86 -10.99 7.18
C GLY A 56 -0.29 -10.76 5.79
N LEU A 57 -0.13 -9.50 5.41
CA LEU A 57 0.37 -9.13 4.09
C LEU A 57 1.71 -8.41 4.22
N ASP A 58 2.31 -8.06 3.08
CA ASP A 58 3.57 -7.32 3.09
C ASP A 58 3.73 -6.63 1.74
N LEU A 59 4.61 -5.63 1.70
CA LEU A 59 4.92 -4.95 0.45
C LEU A 59 5.78 -5.83 -0.45
N ASN A 60 5.76 -5.51 -1.74
CA ASN A 60 6.56 -6.20 -2.73
C ASN A 60 6.24 -7.69 -2.82
N LYS A 61 5.01 -8.04 -2.51
CA LYS A 61 4.56 -9.42 -2.56
C LYS A 61 3.96 -9.72 -3.92
N ARG A 62 4.55 -10.65 -4.64
CA ARG A 62 4.05 -11.02 -5.96
C ARG A 62 2.96 -12.07 -5.83
N VAL A 63 1.84 -11.80 -6.43
CA VAL A 63 0.70 -12.69 -6.31
C VAL A 63 0.94 -14.00 -7.03
N ASN A 64 1.57 -13.96 -8.17
CA ASN A 64 1.67 -15.14 -9.01
C ASN A 64 2.97 -15.88 -8.84
N SER A 65 3.76 -15.46 -8.05
CA SER A 65 5.06 -16.06 -7.91
C SER A 65 5.15 -17.44 -8.46
N LYS A 66 4.95 -17.88 -9.03
CA LYS A 66 5.28 -19.00 -9.50
C LYS A 66 5.47 -19.43 -10.03
#